data_4e82fcf28fa3a865f498c048eb4de33e
#
_entry.id   4e82fcf28fa3a865f498c048eb4de33e
#
_cell.length_a   1.000
_cell.length_b   1.000
_cell.length_c   1.000
_cell.angle_alpha   90.00
_cell.angle_beta   90.00
_cell.angle_gamma   90.00
#
_symmetry.space_group_name_H-M   'P 1'
#
loop_
_entity.id
_entity.type
_entity.pdbx_description
1 polymer ?
#
loop_
_entity_poly.entity_id
_entity_poly.type
_entity_poly.pdbx_seq_one_letter_code
_entity_poly.pdbx_strand_id
1 'polypeptide(L)'
;MKKIFVNGVCIPLFVVFALLCFPAQGQAVQPRIADILISNNSENLLLYTRCVDCFKTEMESAILAGVPTVFTLQLDVCQKRLLIWNKTIISKEIKRTIKYDNLKKTFSIYTNGDLDPVIFPDFESAQKAMADFNGIIASPLSALDKGNQHYLKMRIKIDKVRLPLYMEYVFFFVSFWDFETAWYKKDFFY
;
A
#
# COMPACT_ATOMS: atom_id res chain seq x y z
N MET A 1 -11.15 -30.83 -65.90
CA MET A 1 -11.54 -29.57 -65.25
C MET A 1 -12.27 -29.90 -63.97
N LYS A 2 -11.59 -29.81 -62.77
CA LYS A 2 -12.20 -29.92 -61.47
C LYS A 2 -11.82 -28.66 -60.69
N LYS A 3 -12.78 -27.75 -60.53
CA LYS A 3 -12.63 -26.57 -59.63
C LYS A 3 -12.82 -27.02 -58.20
N ILE A 4 -11.80 -26.82 -57.40
CA ILE A 4 -11.80 -27.08 -55.95
C ILE A 4 -12.51 -25.90 -55.27
N PHE A 5 -13.66 -26.19 -54.67
CA PHE A 5 -14.45 -25.28 -53.83
C PHE A 5 -13.86 -25.33 -52.41
N VAL A 6 -12.93 -24.43 -52.08
CA VAL A 6 -12.26 -24.40 -50.77
C VAL A 6 -12.52 -23.08 -50.00
N ASN A 7 -13.36 -22.18 -50.52
CA ASN A 7 -13.43 -20.81 -49.97
C ASN A 7 -14.56 -20.50 -48.96
N GLY A 8 -15.33 -21.50 -48.48
CA GLY A 8 -16.49 -21.20 -47.65
C GLY A 8 -16.36 -21.47 -46.14
N VAL A 9 -15.36 -22.27 -45.70
CA VAL A 9 -15.32 -22.77 -44.32
C VAL A 9 -14.24 -22.09 -43.46
N CYS A 10 -13.19 -21.50 -44.09
CA CYS A 10 -12.10 -20.88 -43.34
C CYS A 10 -12.46 -19.53 -42.70
N ILE A 11 -13.39 -18.76 -43.26
CA ILE A 11 -13.75 -17.43 -42.74
C ILE A 11 -14.51 -17.51 -41.42
N PRO A 12 -15.55 -18.37 -41.24
CA PRO A 12 -16.22 -18.48 -39.96
C PRO A 12 -15.34 -19.03 -38.85
N LEU A 13 -14.39 -19.91 -39.13
CA LEU A 13 -13.46 -20.46 -38.15
C LEU A 13 -12.47 -19.41 -37.62
N PHE A 14 -12.03 -18.49 -38.47
CA PHE A 14 -11.12 -17.40 -38.08
C PHE A 14 -11.85 -16.35 -37.23
N VAL A 15 -13.10 -16.06 -37.52
CA VAL A 15 -13.92 -15.14 -36.73
C VAL A 15 -14.21 -15.70 -35.32
N VAL A 16 -14.48 -16.99 -35.19
CA VAL A 16 -14.68 -17.65 -33.88
C VAL A 16 -13.38 -17.68 -33.10
N PHE A 17 -12.22 -17.90 -33.72
CA PHE A 17 -10.92 -17.86 -33.04
C PHE A 17 -10.55 -16.45 -32.59
N ALA A 18 -10.87 -15.41 -33.37
CA ALA A 18 -10.63 -14.02 -33.01
C ALA A 18 -11.51 -13.54 -31.81
N LEU A 19 -12.72 -14.09 -31.68
CA LEU A 19 -13.63 -13.82 -30.56
C LEU A 19 -13.17 -14.48 -29.24
N LEU A 20 -12.39 -15.56 -29.29
CA LEU A 20 -11.83 -16.24 -28.12
C LEU A 20 -10.55 -15.58 -27.60
N CYS A 21 -9.95 -14.67 -28.37
CA CYS A 21 -8.72 -13.95 -28.00
C CYS A 21 -8.98 -12.59 -27.31
N PHE A 22 -10.21 -12.26 -26.89
CA PHE A 22 -10.40 -11.10 -26.05
C PHE A 22 -9.75 -11.38 -24.68
N PRO A 23 -8.65 -10.71 -24.32
CA PRO A 23 -8.09 -10.83 -22.98
C PRO A 23 -9.16 -10.32 -22.02
N ALA A 24 -9.61 -11.18 -21.11
CA ALA A 24 -10.38 -10.73 -19.97
C ALA A 24 -9.49 -9.73 -19.21
N GLN A 25 -9.79 -8.44 -19.33
CA GLN A 25 -9.13 -7.40 -18.55
C GLN A 25 -9.56 -7.58 -17.10
N GLY A 26 -8.86 -8.48 -16.40
CA GLY A 26 -8.90 -8.50 -14.94
C GLY A 26 -8.39 -7.14 -14.47
N GLN A 27 -9.25 -6.29 -13.94
CA GLN A 27 -8.81 -5.06 -13.28
C GLN A 27 -7.95 -5.49 -12.09
N ALA A 28 -6.64 -5.32 -12.21
CA ALA A 28 -5.74 -5.50 -11.09
C ALA A 28 -6.16 -4.48 -10.02
N VAL A 29 -6.69 -4.97 -8.90
CA VAL A 29 -7.08 -4.15 -7.76
C VAL A 29 -5.81 -3.46 -7.27
N GLN A 30 -5.78 -2.12 -7.34
CA GLN A 30 -4.63 -1.35 -6.94
C GLN A 30 -4.76 -0.89 -5.49
N PRO A 31 -3.67 -0.96 -4.71
CA PRO A 31 -3.63 -0.44 -3.35
C PRO A 31 -3.98 1.03 -3.30
N ARG A 32 -4.80 1.40 -2.35
CA ARG A 32 -5.26 2.78 -2.18
C ARG A 32 -5.39 3.17 -0.72
N ILE A 33 -5.25 4.46 -0.46
CA ILE A 33 -5.52 5.06 0.85
C ILE A 33 -7.00 5.41 0.92
N ALA A 34 -7.66 5.02 2.02
CA ALA A 34 -9.07 5.29 2.29
C ALA A 34 -9.26 5.81 3.71
N ASP A 35 -10.49 6.23 4.03
CA ASP A 35 -10.92 6.63 5.37
C ASP A 35 -10.03 7.72 6.00
N ILE A 36 -9.62 8.72 5.18
CA ILE A 36 -8.74 9.79 5.64
C ILE A 36 -9.51 10.74 6.55
N LEU A 37 -9.23 10.67 7.86
CA LEU A 37 -9.73 11.58 8.87
C LEU A 37 -8.57 12.34 9.51
N ILE A 38 -8.69 13.65 9.55
CA ILE A 38 -7.79 14.55 10.28
C ILE A 38 -8.52 15.02 11.51
N SER A 39 -7.91 14.85 12.67
CA SER A 39 -8.39 15.30 13.96
C SER A 39 -7.25 15.99 14.71
N ASN A 40 -7.54 16.50 15.89
CA ASN A 40 -6.52 17.04 16.78
C ASN A 40 -6.87 16.73 18.23
N ASN A 41 -5.85 16.67 19.05
CA ASN A 41 -5.97 16.79 20.51
C ASN A 41 -5.44 18.18 20.92
N SER A 42 -5.23 18.41 22.23
CA SER A 42 -4.74 19.70 22.74
C SER A 42 -3.36 20.10 22.20
N GLU A 43 -2.55 19.16 21.76
CA GLU A 43 -1.13 19.38 21.41
C GLU A 43 -0.80 19.05 19.96
N ASN A 44 -1.46 18.05 19.39
CA ASN A 44 -1.04 17.43 18.13
C ASN A 44 -2.18 17.32 17.11
N LEU A 45 -1.82 17.46 15.85
CA LEU A 45 -2.62 17.05 14.70
C LEU A 45 -2.50 15.55 14.52
N LEU A 46 -3.64 14.86 14.45
CA LEU A 46 -3.74 13.41 14.35
C LEU A 46 -4.29 12.99 12.98
N LEU A 47 -3.69 11.96 12.41
CA LEU A 47 -4.15 11.32 11.19
C LEU A 47 -4.69 9.93 11.51
N TYR A 48 -5.85 9.61 10.93
CA TYR A 48 -6.43 8.28 10.86
C TYR A 48 -6.61 7.93 9.39
N THR A 49 -6.13 6.77 8.97
CA THR A 49 -6.26 6.33 7.59
C THR A 49 -6.05 4.84 7.46
N ARG A 50 -6.53 4.26 6.38
CA ARG A 50 -6.40 2.83 6.09
C ARG A 50 -5.83 2.60 4.68
N CYS A 51 -4.97 1.61 4.57
CA CYS A 51 -4.59 1.02 3.29
C CYS A 51 -5.61 -0.05 2.89
N VAL A 52 -6.26 0.12 1.75
CA VAL A 52 -7.21 -0.85 1.20
C VAL A 52 -6.55 -1.54 0.02
N ASP A 53 -6.79 -2.85 -0.13
CA ASP A 53 -6.25 -3.68 -1.20
C ASP A 53 -4.70 -3.75 -1.22
N CYS A 54 -4.07 -3.59 -0.04
CA CYS A 54 -2.61 -3.58 0.11
C CYS A 54 -1.99 -4.97 0.23
N PHE A 55 -2.79 -6.00 0.51
CA PHE A 55 -2.31 -7.37 0.64
C PHE A 55 -2.73 -8.21 -0.55
N LYS A 56 -1.76 -8.88 -1.14
CA LYS A 56 -1.97 -9.89 -2.19
C LYS A 56 -1.80 -11.27 -1.58
N THR A 57 -2.44 -12.28 -2.17
CA THR A 57 -2.37 -13.70 -1.71
C THR A 57 -0.92 -14.20 -1.62
N GLU A 58 -0.08 -13.79 -2.58
CA GLU A 58 1.32 -14.18 -2.60
C GLU A 58 2.11 -13.59 -1.42
N MET A 59 1.71 -12.39 -0.96
CA MET A 59 2.32 -11.73 0.18
C MET A 59 2.02 -12.47 1.49
N GLU A 60 0.79 -12.95 1.67
CA GLU A 60 0.43 -13.80 2.80
C GLU A 60 1.32 -15.03 2.85
N SER A 61 1.44 -15.75 1.73
CA SER A 61 2.26 -16.95 1.63
C SER A 61 3.71 -16.71 2.03
N ALA A 62 4.29 -15.58 1.63
CA ALA A 62 5.66 -15.26 2.00
C ALA A 62 5.81 -14.81 3.46
N ILE A 63 4.86 -14.06 4.01
CA ILE A 63 4.86 -13.72 5.44
C ILE A 63 4.82 -15.00 6.26
N LEU A 64 3.95 -15.97 5.91
CA LEU A 64 3.87 -17.29 6.55
C LEU A 64 5.14 -18.12 6.38
N ALA A 65 5.89 -17.91 5.30
CA ALA A 65 7.22 -18.50 5.12
C ALA A 65 8.33 -17.78 5.92
N GLY A 66 7.98 -16.74 6.71
CA GLY A 66 8.91 -16.00 7.56
C GLY A 66 9.55 -14.79 6.90
N VAL A 67 9.09 -14.37 5.71
CA VAL A 67 9.61 -13.17 5.02
C VAL A 67 9.04 -11.92 5.71
N PRO A 68 9.88 -11.04 6.31
CA PRO A 68 9.40 -9.80 6.90
C PRO A 68 8.86 -8.86 5.83
N THR A 69 7.70 -8.27 6.05
CA THR A 69 7.12 -7.30 5.11
C THR A 69 6.98 -5.95 5.79
N VAL A 70 7.42 -4.89 5.10
CA VAL A 70 7.47 -3.52 5.65
C VAL A 70 6.55 -2.60 4.86
N PHE A 71 5.60 -1.98 5.58
CA PHE A 71 4.75 -0.91 5.06
C PHE A 71 5.28 0.42 5.58
N THR A 72 5.51 1.37 4.67
CA THR A 72 5.97 2.71 5.02
C THR A 72 4.91 3.74 4.61
N LEU A 73 4.29 4.38 5.60
CA LEU A 73 3.47 5.57 5.39
C LEU A 73 4.39 6.79 5.34
N GLN A 74 4.46 7.44 4.19
CA GLN A 74 5.11 8.75 4.03
C GLN A 74 4.06 9.84 4.21
N LEU A 75 4.35 10.83 5.05
CA LEU A 75 3.42 11.87 5.46
C LEU A 75 4.13 13.24 5.47
N ASP A 76 3.62 14.17 4.66
CA ASP A 76 4.04 15.56 4.66
C ASP A 76 2.89 16.46 5.14
N VAL A 77 3.18 17.35 6.07
CA VAL A 77 2.30 18.47 6.47
C VAL A 77 2.77 19.73 5.77
N CYS A 78 1.90 20.34 5.00
CA CYS A 78 2.24 21.48 4.16
C CYS A 78 1.28 22.66 4.40
N GLN A 79 1.81 23.88 4.32
CA GLN A 79 1.05 25.13 4.33
C GLN A 79 0.84 25.61 2.89
N LYS A 80 -0.40 25.95 2.53
CA LYS A 80 -0.68 26.63 1.25
C LYS A 80 -0.24 28.09 1.31
N ARG A 81 0.38 28.57 0.22
CA ARG A 81 0.78 29.97 0.04
C ARG A 81 0.29 30.48 -1.31
N LEU A 82 -0.22 31.71 -1.35
CA LEU A 82 -0.86 32.27 -2.54
C LEU A 82 0.11 32.72 -3.64
N LEU A 83 1.28 33.23 -3.27
CA LEU A 83 2.20 33.90 -4.22
C LEU A 83 3.55 33.19 -4.37
N ILE A 84 3.82 32.16 -3.56
CA ILE A 84 5.07 31.42 -3.54
C ILE A 84 4.79 29.92 -3.35
N TRP A 85 5.80 29.08 -3.50
CA TRP A 85 5.66 27.65 -3.34
C TRP A 85 5.16 27.25 -1.93
N ASN A 86 4.34 26.24 -1.87
CA ASN A 86 3.84 25.69 -0.60
C ASN A 86 5.02 25.31 0.30
N LYS A 87 4.87 25.56 1.59
CA LYS A 87 5.91 25.24 2.58
C LYS A 87 5.62 23.86 3.17
N THR A 88 6.56 22.94 3.06
CA THR A 88 6.54 21.71 3.86
C THR A 88 6.97 22.06 5.28
N ILE A 89 6.09 21.81 6.25
CA ILE A 89 6.31 22.08 7.68
C ILE A 89 7.02 20.90 8.30
N ILE A 90 6.48 19.70 8.07
CA ILE A 90 6.99 18.43 8.60
C ILE A 90 6.92 17.38 7.51
N SER A 91 7.94 16.52 7.47
CA SER A 91 7.96 15.28 6.68
C SER A 91 8.31 14.13 7.60
N LYS A 92 7.52 13.07 7.57
CA LYS A 92 7.68 11.86 8.42
C LYS A 92 7.50 10.58 7.61
N GLU A 93 8.18 9.54 8.07
CA GLU A 93 7.93 8.16 7.64
C GLU A 93 7.55 7.32 8.87
N ILE A 94 6.47 6.58 8.75
CA ILE A 94 6.03 5.61 9.76
C ILE A 94 6.14 4.23 9.15
N LYS A 95 7.04 3.41 9.68
CA LYS A 95 7.30 2.05 9.21
C LYS A 95 6.62 1.04 10.12
N ARG A 96 5.91 0.09 9.51
CA ARG A 96 5.38 -1.09 10.20
C ARG A 96 5.97 -2.33 9.56
N THR A 97 6.51 -3.21 10.39
CA THR A 97 7.09 -4.47 9.93
C THR A 97 6.32 -5.63 10.53
N ILE A 98 5.73 -6.46 9.70
CA ILE A 98 5.12 -7.73 10.12
C ILE A 98 6.14 -8.87 9.98
N LYS A 99 6.21 -9.72 11.01
CA LYS A 99 7.00 -10.96 11.03
C LYS A 99 6.15 -12.11 11.58
N TYR A 100 6.28 -13.28 10.98
CA TYR A 100 5.65 -14.50 11.46
C TYR A 100 6.67 -15.37 12.22
N ASP A 101 6.30 -15.78 13.42
CA ASP A 101 7.07 -16.74 14.23
C ASP A 101 6.51 -18.14 13.99
N ASN A 102 7.25 -18.95 13.26
CA ASN A 102 6.86 -20.32 12.91
C ASN A 102 6.76 -21.27 14.12
N LEU A 103 7.47 -20.99 15.20
CA LEU A 103 7.45 -21.81 16.41
C LEU A 103 6.23 -21.49 17.28
N LYS A 104 6.00 -20.19 17.50
CA LYS A 104 4.89 -19.70 18.33
C LYS A 104 3.58 -19.61 17.56
N LYS A 105 3.62 -19.71 16.21
CA LYS A 105 2.46 -19.54 15.31
C LYS A 105 1.76 -18.20 15.51
N THR A 106 2.52 -17.12 15.73
CA THR A 106 2.03 -15.76 15.97
C THR A 106 2.67 -14.77 15.02
N PHE A 107 1.97 -13.64 14.82
CA PHE A 107 2.46 -12.51 14.04
C PHE A 107 2.88 -11.39 14.96
N SER A 108 4.05 -10.82 14.71
CA SER A 108 4.60 -9.67 15.47
C SER A 108 4.66 -8.45 14.57
N ILE A 109 4.05 -7.34 15.00
CA ILE A 109 4.09 -6.06 14.28
C ILE A 109 4.93 -5.07 15.06
N TYR A 110 6.00 -4.60 14.42
CA TYR A 110 6.91 -3.58 14.92
C TYR A 110 6.57 -2.24 14.25
N THR A 111 6.52 -1.16 15.03
CA THR A 111 6.33 0.20 14.50
C THR A 111 7.63 0.99 14.68
N ASN A 112 8.15 1.62 13.61
CA ASN A 112 9.40 2.40 13.61
C ASN A 112 10.64 1.69 14.19
N GLY A 113 10.62 0.35 14.23
CA GLY A 113 11.69 -0.44 14.81
C GLY A 113 11.66 -0.56 16.34
N ASP A 114 10.51 -0.29 16.97
CA ASP A 114 10.32 -0.50 18.40
C ASP A 114 10.75 -1.92 18.82
N LEU A 115 11.26 -2.05 20.04
CA LEU A 115 11.71 -3.33 20.58
C LEU A 115 10.54 -4.22 21.01
N ASP A 116 9.40 -3.61 21.38
CA ASP A 116 8.21 -4.30 21.87
C ASP A 116 7.14 -4.38 20.77
N PRO A 117 7.04 -5.51 20.05
CA PRO A 117 6.04 -5.69 19.01
C PRO A 117 4.66 -5.94 19.61
N VAL A 118 3.62 -5.54 18.89
CA VAL A 118 2.27 -6.02 19.14
C VAL A 118 2.10 -7.40 18.51
N ILE A 119 1.61 -8.38 19.30
CA ILE A 119 1.50 -9.77 18.89
C ILE A 119 0.05 -10.10 18.55
N PHE A 120 -0.15 -10.79 17.42
CA PHE A 120 -1.46 -11.23 16.93
C PHE A 120 -1.48 -12.74 16.74
N PRO A 121 -2.59 -13.43 17.12
CA PRO A 121 -2.68 -14.89 17.01
C PRO A 121 -2.95 -15.37 15.58
N ASP A 122 -3.53 -14.53 14.70
CA ASP A 122 -3.95 -14.88 13.36
C ASP A 122 -3.55 -13.80 12.33
N PHE A 123 -3.53 -14.20 11.06
CA PHE A 123 -3.12 -13.32 9.96
C PHE A 123 -4.12 -12.19 9.72
N GLU A 124 -5.42 -12.44 9.86
CA GLU A 124 -6.46 -11.44 9.59
C GLU A 124 -6.35 -10.25 10.54
N SER A 125 -6.18 -10.52 11.85
CA SER A 125 -5.96 -9.50 12.87
C SER A 125 -4.66 -8.72 12.62
N ALA A 126 -3.59 -9.41 12.26
CA ALA A 126 -2.30 -8.79 11.94
C ALA A 126 -2.38 -7.95 10.66
N GLN A 127 -3.05 -8.44 9.61
CA GLN A 127 -3.30 -7.75 8.36
C GLN A 127 -4.05 -6.42 8.60
N LYS A 128 -5.13 -6.47 9.39
CA LYS A 128 -5.89 -5.29 9.77
C LYS A 128 -5.02 -4.28 10.51
N ALA A 129 -4.25 -4.73 11.49
CA ALA A 129 -3.34 -3.85 12.25
C ALA A 129 -2.23 -3.25 11.38
N MET A 130 -1.74 -3.95 10.37
CA MET A 130 -0.78 -3.42 9.40
C MET A 130 -1.39 -2.35 8.49
N ALA A 131 -2.65 -2.53 8.09
CA ALA A 131 -3.36 -1.66 7.16
C ALA A 131 -3.89 -0.37 7.81
N ASP A 132 -4.28 -0.42 9.10
CA ASP A 132 -4.93 0.68 9.81
C ASP A 132 -3.91 1.62 10.49
N PHE A 133 -3.63 2.76 9.89
CA PHE A 133 -2.78 3.81 10.46
C PHE A 133 -3.62 4.78 11.29
N ASN A 134 -3.92 4.41 12.54
CA ASN A 134 -4.78 5.18 13.43
C ASN A 134 -3.99 5.95 14.49
N GLY A 135 -4.39 7.22 14.73
CA GLY A 135 -3.79 8.05 15.77
C GLY A 135 -2.35 8.49 15.47
N ILE A 136 -1.96 8.54 14.20
CA ILE A 136 -0.62 8.97 13.80
C ILE A 136 -0.47 10.46 14.09
N ILE A 137 0.51 10.83 14.93
CA ILE A 137 0.86 12.23 15.17
C ILE A 137 1.49 12.80 13.90
N ALA A 138 0.71 13.61 13.18
CA ALA A 138 1.16 14.25 11.95
C ALA A 138 2.08 15.44 12.24
N SER A 139 1.68 16.32 13.18
CA SER A 139 2.42 17.52 13.55
C SER A 139 2.04 17.96 14.96
N PRO A 140 2.94 18.59 15.74
CA PRO A 140 2.53 19.44 16.85
C PRO A 140 1.71 20.63 16.32
N LEU A 141 0.62 20.99 17.00
CA LEU A 141 -0.19 22.15 16.65
C LEU A 141 0.60 23.47 16.70
N SER A 142 1.61 23.54 17.56
CA SER A 142 2.52 24.69 17.68
C SER A 142 3.37 24.95 16.43
N ALA A 143 3.51 23.95 15.55
CA ALA A 143 4.23 24.11 14.29
C ALA A 143 3.34 24.66 13.15
N LEU A 144 2.03 24.78 13.38
CA LEU A 144 1.06 25.23 12.40
C LEU A 144 0.73 26.72 12.62
N ASP A 145 0.69 27.48 11.53
CA ASP A 145 0.28 28.89 11.58
C ASP A 145 -1.25 28.97 11.59
N LYS A 146 -1.81 29.57 12.67
CA LYS A 146 -3.26 29.78 12.79
C LYS A 146 -3.82 30.68 11.69
N GLY A 147 -5.06 30.40 11.29
CA GLY A 147 -5.75 31.16 10.25
C GLY A 147 -5.29 30.87 8.83
N ASN A 148 -4.41 29.88 8.63
CA ASN A 148 -3.91 29.50 7.33
C ASN A 148 -4.46 28.15 6.85
N GLN A 149 -4.52 27.99 5.54
CA GLN A 149 -4.90 26.73 4.92
C GLN A 149 -3.69 25.80 4.83
N HIS A 150 -3.87 24.58 5.31
CA HIS A 150 -2.88 23.52 5.29
C HIS A 150 -3.40 22.30 4.53
N TYR A 151 -2.51 21.37 4.20
CA TYR A 151 -2.89 20.06 3.68
C TYR A 151 -1.92 18.98 4.17
N LEU A 152 -2.46 17.81 4.37
CA LEU A 152 -1.67 16.58 4.49
C LEU A 152 -1.48 15.98 3.09
N LYS A 153 -0.26 15.57 2.79
CA LYS A 153 0.10 14.79 1.61
C LYS A 153 0.66 13.46 2.09
N MET A 154 0.12 12.35 1.59
CA MET A 154 0.49 11.04 2.09
C MET A 154 0.49 9.98 0.98
N ARG A 155 1.31 8.96 1.15
CA ARG A 155 1.28 7.72 0.39
C ARG A 155 1.79 6.56 1.22
N ILE A 156 1.41 5.35 0.85
CA ILE A 156 1.91 4.12 1.46
C ILE A 156 2.69 3.37 0.38
N LYS A 157 3.86 2.89 0.76
CA LYS A 157 4.70 2.00 -0.06
C LYS A 157 5.03 0.74 0.70
N ILE A 158 5.24 -0.34 -0.01
CA ILE A 158 5.87 -1.55 0.52
C ILE A 158 7.36 -1.47 0.18
N ASP A 159 8.19 -1.58 1.19
CA ASP A 159 9.63 -1.59 0.98
C ASP A 159 10.05 -2.94 0.39
N LYS A 160 11.01 -2.90 -0.55
CA LYS A 160 11.61 -4.10 -1.12
C LYS A 160 12.21 -4.97 -0.02
N VAL A 161 11.75 -6.19 0.07
CA VAL A 161 12.34 -7.17 0.97
C VAL A 161 13.64 -7.67 0.35
N ARG A 162 14.77 -7.46 1.04
CA ARG A 162 16.03 -8.11 0.67
C ARG A 162 16.01 -9.51 1.26
N LEU A 163 15.84 -10.50 0.41
CA LEU A 163 15.93 -11.90 0.80
C LEU A 163 17.40 -12.31 0.92
N PRO A 164 17.76 -13.18 1.89
CA PRO A 164 19.04 -13.85 1.88
C PRO A 164 19.24 -14.64 0.57
N LEU A 165 20.47 -14.69 0.07
CA LEU A 165 20.87 -15.25 -1.24
C LEU A 165 20.21 -16.58 -1.65
N TYR A 166 19.87 -17.44 -0.69
CA TYR A 166 19.26 -18.75 -0.95
C TYR A 166 17.74 -18.69 -1.14
N MET A 167 17.07 -17.63 -0.69
CA MET A 167 15.63 -17.49 -0.73
C MET A 167 15.15 -16.77 -2.01
N GLU A 168 16.03 -16.07 -2.71
CA GLU A 168 15.69 -15.34 -3.94
C GLU A 168 15.14 -16.27 -5.04
N TYR A 169 15.67 -17.49 -5.14
CA TYR A 169 15.22 -18.48 -6.12
C TYR A 169 13.81 -19.02 -5.83
N VAL A 170 13.46 -19.16 -4.54
CA VAL A 170 12.16 -19.70 -4.10
C VAL A 170 11.09 -18.60 -4.12
N PHE A 171 11.49 -17.38 -3.77
CA PHE A 171 10.60 -16.23 -3.65
C PHE A 171 10.91 -15.13 -4.67
N PHE A 172 11.26 -15.50 -5.92
CA PHE A 172 11.54 -14.52 -6.99
C PHE A 172 10.37 -13.54 -7.21
N PHE A 173 9.15 -13.97 -6.93
CA PHE A 173 7.94 -13.15 -7.04
C PHE A 173 7.85 -12.05 -5.97
N VAL A 174 8.60 -12.12 -4.87
CA VAL A 174 8.66 -11.07 -3.83
C VAL A 174 9.23 -9.77 -4.39
N SER A 175 10.08 -9.84 -5.41
CA SER A 175 10.61 -8.66 -6.10
C SER A 175 9.53 -7.86 -6.85
N PHE A 176 8.36 -8.46 -7.13
CA PHE A 176 7.21 -7.80 -7.77
C PHE A 176 6.24 -7.14 -6.79
N TRP A 177 6.51 -7.20 -5.48
CA TRP A 177 5.64 -6.58 -4.46
C TRP A 177 5.94 -5.12 -4.21
N ASP A 178 6.93 -4.57 -4.90
CA ASP A 178 7.24 -3.16 -4.84
C ASP A 178 6.05 -2.38 -5.44
N PHE A 179 5.18 -1.90 -4.57
CA PHE A 179 4.13 -0.99 -4.98
C PHE A 179 4.08 0.23 -4.08
N GLU A 180 3.64 1.32 -4.63
CA GLU A 180 3.28 2.51 -3.89
C GLU A 180 1.90 3.00 -4.32
N THR A 181 1.13 3.49 -3.37
CA THR A 181 -0.12 4.17 -3.68
C THR A 181 0.16 5.50 -4.36
N ALA A 182 -0.82 6.04 -5.09
CA ALA A 182 -0.76 7.43 -5.49
C ALA A 182 -0.60 8.36 -4.27
N TRP A 183 -0.11 9.56 -4.50
CA TRP A 183 -0.10 10.60 -3.49
C TRP A 183 -1.52 11.12 -3.25
N TYR A 184 -2.00 11.01 -2.02
CA TYR A 184 -3.26 11.60 -1.57
C TYR A 184 -3.01 12.92 -0.87
N LYS A 185 -3.93 13.87 -1.09
CA LYS A 185 -3.93 15.17 -0.40
C LYS A 185 -5.26 15.37 0.31
N LYS A 186 -5.21 15.85 1.54
CA LYS A 186 -6.38 16.23 2.32
C LYS A 186 -6.15 17.61 2.90
N ASP A 187 -7.00 18.56 2.48
CA ASP A 187 -6.95 19.93 2.97
C ASP A 187 -7.59 20.03 4.35
N PHE A 188 -7.07 20.94 5.18
CA PHE A 188 -7.64 21.32 6.45
C PHE A 188 -7.31 22.76 6.77
N PHE A 189 -8.07 23.34 7.67
CA PHE A 189 -7.88 24.71 8.16
C PHE A 189 -7.52 24.67 9.65
N TYR A 190 -6.54 25.49 10.06
CA TYR A 190 -6.11 25.56 11.47
C TYR A 190 -6.02 27.02 11.91
#